data_a8bc62b084f7423013083b844a28aef5
#
_entry.id   a8bc62b084f7423013083b844a28aef5
#
_cell.length_a   1.000
_cell.length_b   1.000
_cell.length_c   1.000
_cell.angle_alpha   90.00
_cell.angle_beta   90.00
_cell.angle_gamma   90.00
#
_symmetry.space_group_name_H-M   'P 1'
#
loop_
_entity.id
_entity.type
_entity.pdbx_description
1 polymer ?
#
loop_
_entity_poly.entity_id
_entity_poly.type
_entity_poly.pdbx_seq_one_letter_code
_entity_poly.pdbx_strand_id
1 'polypeptide(L)'
;DMYEKQPYSVRVIKPMEHGVISDYTNMRYLLGTVLDQYFKRVHKPKLWIAVPVDITNVEKRAFDDLAWEAAGKVKEISLIEKPILAAIGSGINVDAPCGNMIIDIGAGTTEISVISLGGIVESRLLPYGGDQIDEWIKDYVKKNYKLEIGMKNARRLKMAYAQDETEEEISIKGRDIVSGLPKEVKIPAMIVEEKARDQIREICMQAKAVLEVVTPELATDIVNEGIYVSGGACG
;
A
#
# COMPACT_ATOMS: atom_id res chain seq x y z
N ASP A 1 19.06 -0.66 0.61
CA ASP A 1 19.75 -1.11 -0.60
C ASP A 1 20.35 -2.53 -0.56
N MET A 2 20.15 -3.27 0.53
CA MET A 2 20.58 -4.67 0.66
C MET A 2 19.56 -5.69 0.12
N TYR A 3 18.32 -5.28 -0.10
CA TYR A 3 17.26 -6.15 -0.60
C TYR A 3 17.63 -6.73 -1.97
N GLU A 4 17.48 -8.05 -2.12
CA GLU A 4 17.91 -8.86 -3.29
C GLU A 4 19.43 -8.87 -3.59
N LYS A 5 20.28 -8.33 -2.67
CA LYS A 5 21.75 -8.33 -2.80
C LYS A 5 22.45 -8.96 -1.60
N GLN A 6 21.68 -9.48 -0.65
CA GLN A 6 22.21 -10.05 0.57
C GLN A 6 22.92 -11.39 0.30
N PRO A 7 24.00 -11.70 1.03
CA PRO A 7 24.60 -13.03 1.02
C PRO A 7 23.67 -14.05 1.67
N TYR A 8 23.89 -15.33 1.42
CA TYR A 8 23.05 -16.41 1.98
C TYR A 8 22.96 -16.42 3.52
N SER A 9 23.95 -15.85 4.21
CA SER A 9 23.96 -15.72 5.67
C SER A 9 23.11 -14.57 6.21
N VAL A 10 22.57 -13.68 5.34
CA VAL A 10 21.75 -12.52 5.72
C VAL A 10 20.34 -12.68 5.14
N ARG A 11 19.34 -12.63 6.00
CA ARG A 11 17.95 -12.65 5.59
C ARG A 11 17.35 -11.25 5.74
N VAL A 12 16.81 -10.70 4.67
CA VAL A 12 15.99 -9.48 4.69
C VAL A 12 14.54 -9.88 4.89
N ILE A 13 13.91 -9.30 5.89
CA ILE A 13 12.53 -9.63 6.30
C ILE A 13 11.65 -8.40 6.08
N LYS A 14 10.46 -8.62 5.54
CA LYS A 14 9.36 -7.65 5.56
C LYS A 14 8.49 -7.98 6.78
N PRO A 15 8.49 -7.18 7.86
CA PRO A 15 7.75 -7.51 9.08
C PRO A 15 6.26 -7.19 9.00
N MET A 16 5.81 -6.57 7.90
CA MET A 16 4.40 -6.32 7.60
C MET A 16 4.06 -6.86 6.22
N GLU A 17 2.92 -7.54 6.11
CA GLU A 17 2.35 -8.04 4.87
C GLU A 17 0.85 -7.74 4.83
N HIS A 18 0.34 -7.29 3.68
CA HIS A 18 -1.07 -6.96 3.47
C HIS A 18 -1.68 -6.06 4.57
N GLY A 19 -0.87 -5.12 5.07
CA GLY A 19 -1.31 -4.14 6.08
C GLY A 19 -1.30 -4.65 7.52
N VAL A 20 -0.96 -5.92 7.80
CA VAL A 20 -0.90 -6.50 9.14
C VAL A 20 0.53 -6.89 9.54
N ILE A 21 0.76 -7.04 10.84
CA ILE A 21 2.06 -7.44 11.38
C ILE A 21 2.24 -8.94 11.18
N SER A 22 3.20 -9.33 10.31
CA SER A 22 3.55 -10.73 10.05
C SER A 22 4.70 -11.24 10.93
N ASP A 23 5.59 -10.34 11.37
CA ASP A 23 6.70 -10.64 12.27
C ASP A 23 6.79 -9.58 13.38
N TYR A 24 6.19 -9.90 14.51
CA TYR A 24 6.09 -8.99 15.66
C TYR A 24 7.45 -8.54 16.19
N THR A 25 8.39 -9.46 16.34
CA THR A 25 9.71 -9.18 16.91
C THR A 25 10.51 -8.21 16.04
N ASN A 26 10.54 -8.48 14.73
CA ASN A 26 11.24 -7.60 13.80
C ASN A 26 10.53 -6.27 13.59
N MET A 27 9.18 -6.26 13.63
CA MET A 27 8.41 -5.01 13.56
C MET A 27 8.66 -4.12 14.78
N ARG A 28 8.70 -4.70 16.00
CA ARG A 28 9.04 -3.96 17.22
C ARG A 28 10.43 -3.32 17.14
N TYR A 29 11.41 -4.07 16.66
CA TYR A 29 12.76 -3.55 16.49
C TYR A 29 12.82 -2.42 15.46
N LEU A 30 12.15 -2.59 14.33
CA LEU A 30 12.06 -1.59 13.26
C LEU A 30 11.40 -0.30 13.78
N LEU A 31 10.23 -0.42 14.40
CA LEU A 31 9.49 0.72 14.95
C LEU A 31 10.31 1.44 16.04
N GLY A 32 10.92 0.69 16.97
CA GLY A 32 11.78 1.25 18.00
C GLY A 32 12.96 2.05 17.41
N THR A 33 13.61 1.52 16.38
CA THR A 33 14.71 2.22 15.69
C THR A 33 14.25 3.52 15.04
N VAL A 34 13.08 3.50 14.38
CA VAL A 34 12.48 4.71 13.77
C VAL A 34 12.13 5.74 14.85
N LEU A 35 11.46 5.32 15.90
CA LEU A 35 11.07 6.21 17.00
C LEU A 35 12.29 6.82 17.69
N ASP A 36 13.32 6.04 17.96
CA ASP A 36 14.58 6.53 18.53
C ASP A 36 15.26 7.58 17.66
N GLN A 37 15.19 7.43 16.34
CA GLN A 37 15.76 8.38 15.41
C GLN A 37 15.07 9.74 15.46
N TYR A 38 13.73 9.76 15.53
CA TYR A 38 12.93 10.98 15.43
C TYR A 38 12.61 11.61 16.79
N PHE A 39 12.49 10.80 17.86
CA PHE A 39 12.00 11.26 19.17
C PHE A 39 13.08 11.39 20.26
N LYS A 40 14.37 11.31 19.93
CA LYS A 40 15.49 11.47 20.90
C LYS A 40 15.38 12.68 21.83
N ARG A 41 14.71 13.75 21.41
CA ARG A 41 14.57 15.01 22.13
C ARG A 41 13.15 15.33 22.59
N VAL A 42 12.18 14.48 22.27
CA VAL A 42 10.79 14.71 22.62
C VAL A 42 10.47 13.96 23.90
N HIS A 43 9.99 14.69 24.92
CA HIS A 43 9.62 14.08 26.20
C HIS A 43 8.16 13.65 26.16
N LYS A 44 7.91 12.34 26.32
CA LYS A 44 6.58 11.73 26.32
C LYS A 44 5.70 12.11 25.11
N PRO A 45 6.09 11.75 23.88
CA PRO A 45 5.28 12.03 22.70
C PRO A 45 3.91 11.33 22.77
N LYS A 46 2.93 11.87 22.05
CA LYS A 46 1.72 11.16 21.68
C LYS A 46 1.96 10.52 20.32
N LEU A 47 1.56 9.27 20.18
CA LEU A 47 1.68 8.53 18.91
C LEU A 47 0.30 8.28 18.32
N TRP A 48 0.16 8.61 17.06
CA TRP A 48 -0.97 8.21 16.24
C TRP A 48 -0.49 7.22 15.19
N ILE A 49 -1.11 6.06 15.16
CA ILE A 49 -0.71 4.96 14.30
C ILE A 49 -1.86 4.66 13.35
N ALA A 50 -1.58 4.77 12.05
CA ALA A 50 -2.51 4.39 11.00
C ALA A 50 -2.62 2.87 10.94
N VAL A 51 -3.83 2.34 11.05
CA VAL A 51 -4.11 0.91 10.91
C VAL A 51 -5.10 0.68 9.78
N PRO A 52 -5.06 -0.48 9.10
CA PRO A 52 -6.05 -0.80 8.08
C PRO A 52 -7.47 -0.88 8.65
N VAL A 53 -8.46 -0.72 7.79
CA VAL A 53 -9.85 -1.05 8.13
C VAL A 53 -10.02 -2.57 8.27
N ASP A 54 -11.11 -2.98 8.91
CA ASP A 54 -11.53 -4.39 9.01
C ASP A 54 -10.51 -5.33 9.66
N ILE A 55 -9.49 -4.78 10.35
CA ILE A 55 -8.58 -5.59 11.14
C ILE A 55 -9.28 -6.13 12.39
N THR A 56 -8.93 -7.35 12.75
CA THR A 56 -9.47 -8.02 13.92
C THR A 56 -9.06 -7.33 15.24
N ASN A 57 -9.81 -7.55 16.30
CA ASN A 57 -9.44 -7.05 17.63
C ASN A 57 -8.07 -7.56 18.10
N VAL A 58 -7.66 -8.76 17.66
CA VAL A 58 -6.34 -9.32 17.97
C VAL A 58 -5.25 -8.52 17.25
N GLU A 59 -5.45 -8.19 15.98
CA GLU A 59 -4.51 -7.35 15.21
C GLU A 59 -4.45 -5.93 15.76
N LYS A 60 -5.60 -5.30 16.10
CA LYS A 60 -5.62 -3.98 16.77
C LYS A 60 -4.79 -4.00 18.05
N ARG A 61 -4.97 -5.04 18.86
CA ARG A 61 -4.20 -5.22 20.09
C ARG A 61 -2.71 -5.42 19.81
N ALA A 62 -2.35 -6.17 18.78
CA ALA A 62 -0.96 -6.36 18.39
C ALA A 62 -0.29 -5.03 17.97
N PHE A 63 -1.00 -4.14 17.28
CA PHE A 63 -0.50 -2.79 16.97
C PHE A 63 -0.30 -1.94 18.22
N ASP A 64 -1.26 -1.97 19.16
CA ASP A 64 -1.18 -1.21 20.42
C ASP A 64 -0.01 -1.71 21.29
N ASP A 65 0.04 -3.01 21.57
CA ASP A 65 1.11 -3.64 22.37
C ASP A 65 2.50 -3.37 21.75
N LEU A 66 2.62 -3.53 20.43
CA LEU A 66 3.86 -3.25 19.70
C LEU A 66 4.31 -1.79 19.86
N ALA A 67 3.38 -0.86 19.79
CA ALA A 67 3.68 0.55 19.91
C ALA A 67 4.13 0.92 21.34
N TRP A 68 3.47 0.37 22.38
CA TRP A 68 3.89 0.55 23.76
C TRP A 68 5.28 -0.04 24.03
N GLU A 69 5.55 -1.23 23.50
CA GLU A 69 6.85 -1.90 23.69
C GLU A 69 7.99 -1.20 22.93
N ALA A 70 7.71 -0.69 21.71
CA ALA A 70 8.72 -0.05 20.88
C ALA A 70 9.04 1.38 21.32
N ALA A 71 8.04 2.12 21.78
CA ALA A 71 8.18 3.55 22.04
C ALA A 71 8.66 3.89 23.47
N GLY A 72 8.63 2.95 24.41
CA GLY A 72 9.16 3.07 25.75
C GLY A 72 8.51 4.15 26.60
N LYS A 73 8.69 5.44 26.30
CA LYS A 73 8.20 6.56 27.10
C LYS A 73 7.27 7.48 26.30
N VAL A 74 6.11 6.95 25.92
CA VAL A 74 5.04 7.75 25.30
C VAL A 74 4.00 8.18 26.33
N LYS A 75 3.27 9.25 26.02
CA LYS A 75 2.15 9.72 26.84
C LYS A 75 0.85 9.00 26.50
N GLU A 76 0.65 8.75 25.23
CA GLU A 76 -0.61 8.23 24.69
C GLU A 76 -0.36 7.58 23.34
N ILE A 77 -1.08 6.51 23.05
CA ILE A 77 -1.13 5.87 21.74
C ILE A 77 -2.58 5.86 21.27
N SER A 78 -2.81 6.26 20.02
CA SER A 78 -4.13 6.20 19.38
C SER A 78 -3.99 5.50 18.04
N LEU A 79 -4.81 4.47 17.84
CA LEU A 79 -4.94 3.79 16.55
C LEU A 79 -6.06 4.47 15.76
N ILE A 80 -5.77 4.85 14.52
CA ILE A 80 -6.72 5.53 13.63
C ILE A 80 -6.76 4.76 12.32
N GLU A 81 -7.95 4.46 11.83
CA GLU A 81 -8.13 3.81 10.55
C GLU A 81 -7.57 4.68 9.42
N LYS A 82 -6.78 4.05 8.53
CA LYS A 82 -6.09 4.72 7.41
C LYS A 82 -7.01 5.60 6.54
N PRO A 83 -8.23 5.15 6.17
CA PRO A 83 -9.10 5.98 5.34
C PRO A 83 -9.50 7.32 5.99
N ILE A 84 -9.66 7.36 7.31
CA ILE A 84 -9.92 8.62 8.03
C ILE A 84 -8.74 9.59 7.85
N LEU A 85 -7.52 9.08 8.02
CA LEU A 85 -6.32 9.90 7.84
C LEU A 85 -6.12 10.31 6.38
N ALA A 86 -6.40 9.42 5.44
CA ALA A 86 -6.33 9.72 4.01
C ALA A 86 -7.37 10.78 3.60
N ALA A 87 -8.59 10.72 4.15
CA ALA A 87 -9.64 11.71 3.93
C ALA A 87 -9.22 13.09 4.47
N ILE A 88 -8.72 13.16 5.69
CA ILE A 88 -8.19 14.40 6.27
C ILE A 88 -7.05 14.96 5.41
N GLY A 89 -6.12 14.10 4.99
CA GLY A 89 -4.99 14.49 4.13
C GLY A 89 -5.42 14.98 2.75
N SER A 90 -6.58 14.52 2.25
CA SER A 90 -7.19 14.98 1.00
C SER A 90 -8.04 16.25 1.17
N GLY A 91 -8.12 16.81 2.37
CA GLY A 91 -8.88 18.02 2.68
C GLY A 91 -10.39 17.80 2.91
N ILE A 92 -10.82 16.55 3.08
CA ILE A 92 -12.22 16.21 3.38
C ILE A 92 -12.53 16.59 4.83
N ASN A 93 -13.65 17.28 5.04
CA ASN A 93 -14.19 17.48 6.39
C ASN A 93 -14.91 16.19 6.84
N VAL A 94 -14.16 15.31 7.52
CA VAL A 94 -14.68 14.01 7.96
C VAL A 94 -15.85 14.09 8.94
N ASP A 95 -15.97 15.19 9.69
CA ASP A 95 -17.01 15.39 10.70
C ASP A 95 -18.34 15.88 10.08
N ALA A 96 -18.35 16.23 8.80
CA ALA A 96 -19.56 16.69 8.12
C ALA A 96 -20.60 15.57 8.00
N PRO A 97 -21.91 15.91 8.07
CA PRO A 97 -23.01 14.96 7.81
C PRO A 97 -23.19 14.76 6.29
N CYS A 98 -22.12 14.39 5.61
CA CYS A 98 -22.07 14.18 4.18
C CYS A 98 -21.29 12.89 3.89
N GLY A 99 -21.79 12.08 2.95
CA GLY A 99 -21.12 10.85 2.52
C GLY A 99 -19.94 11.15 1.62
N ASN A 100 -18.74 10.78 2.04
CA ASN A 100 -17.53 10.89 1.23
C ASN A 100 -16.94 9.51 0.98
N MET A 101 -16.68 9.15 -0.28
CA MET A 101 -15.99 7.92 -0.62
C MET A 101 -14.51 8.20 -0.87
N ILE A 102 -13.66 7.40 -0.24
CA ILE A 102 -12.22 7.43 -0.48
C ILE A 102 -11.70 6.04 -0.87
N ILE A 103 -10.79 6.00 -1.84
CA ILE A 103 -10.07 4.81 -2.28
C ILE A 103 -8.59 5.07 -2.05
N ASP A 104 -7.99 4.37 -1.08
CA ASP A 104 -6.56 4.45 -0.78
C ASP A 104 -5.84 3.25 -1.40
N ILE A 105 -5.09 3.48 -2.49
CA ILE A 105 -4.35 2.45 -3.22
C ILE A 105 -2.89 2.46 -2.73
N GLY A 106 -2.61 1.60 -1.77
CA GLY A 106 -1.28 1.44 -1.19
C GLY A 106 -0.37 0.49 -1.97
N ALA A 107 0.76 0.13 -1.36
CA ALA A 107 1.67 -0.85 -1.92
C ALA A 107 1.10 -2.28 -1.81
N GLY A 108 0.68 -2.69 -0.61
CA GLY A 108 0.21 -4.05 -0.34
C GLY A 108 -1.30 -4.20 -0.21
N THR A 109 -2.05 -3.10 -0.03
CA THR A 109 -3.50 -3.09 0.16
C THR A 109 -4.16 -1.95 -0.60
N THR A 110 -5.42 -2.14 -0.96
CA THR A 110 -6.33 -1.08 -1.40
C THR A 110 -7.51 -1.03 -0.43
N GLU A 111 -7.83 0.16 0.07
CA GLU A 111 -8.92 0.37 1.02
C GLU A 111 -9.97 1.28 0.39
N ILE A 112 -11.21 0.81 0.33
CA ILE A 112 -12.35 1.56 -0.19
C ILE A 112 -13.26 1.84 0.99
N SER A 113 -13.53 3.10 1.31
CA SER A 113 -14.32 3.45 2.49
C SER A 113 -15.27 4.61 2.21
N VAL A 114 -16.43 4.54 2.83
CA VAL A 114 -17.40 5.65 2.92
C VAL A 114 -17.36 6.20 4.34
N ILE A 115 -17.14 7.50 4.44
CA ILE A 115 -16.95 8.24 5.69
C ILE A 115 -18.07 9.26 5.82
N SER A 116 -18.65 9.36 7.01
CA SER A 116 -19.61 10.42 7.38
C SER A 116 -19.60 10.59 8.90
N LEU A 117 -19.82 11.82 9.39
CA LEU A 117 -19.93 12.15 10.82
C LEU A 117 -18.73 11.62 11.65
N GLY A 118 -17.52 11.72 11.11
CA GLY A 118 -16.29 11.30 11.79
C GLY A 118 -16.05 9.79 11.86
N GLY A 119 -16.90 8.98 11.24
CA GLY A 119 -16.81 7.51 11.26
C GLY A 119 -16.83 6.87 9.88
N ILE A 120 -16.35 5.63 9.82
CA ILE A 120 -16.46 4.77 8.64
C ILE A 120 -17.84 4.12 8.67
N VAL A 121 -18.65 4.37 7.63
CA VAL A 121 -19.98 3.81 7.46
C VAL A 121 -19.91 2.43 6.80
N GLU A 122 -19.10 2.30 5.78
CA GLU A 122 -18.86 1.07 5.04
C GLU A 122 -17.42 1.03 4.57
N SER A 123 -16.80 -0.15 4.54
CA SER A 123 -15.43 -0.30 4.07
C SER A 123 -15.20 -1.64 3.39
N ARG A 124 -14.18 -1.70 2.54
CA ARG A 124 -13.59 -2.93 2.00
C ARG A 124 -12.09 -2.84 1.95
N LEU A 125 -11.44 -3.85 2.50
CA LEU A 125 -10.01 -4.07 2.40
C LEU A 125 -9.73 -5.10 1.30
N LEU A 126 -8.96 -4.69 0.30
CA LEU A 126 -8.50 -5.57 -0.78
C LEU A 126 -7.02 -5.90 -0.53
N PRO A 127 -6.63 -7.20 -0.50
CA PRO A 127 -5.28 -7.62 -0.14
C PRO A 127 -4.29 -7.47 -1.30
N TYR A 128 -4.43 -6.40 -2.09
CA TYR A 128 -3.54 -6.10 -3.21
C TYR A 128 -3.42 -4.58 -3.42
N GLY A 129 -2.31 -4.19 -4.06
CA GLY A 129 -1.95 -2.83 -4.41
C GLY A 129 -0.81 -2.80 -5.41
N GLY A 130 0.05 -1.81 -5.33
CA GLY A 130 1.16 -1.62 -6.28
C GLY A 130 2.19 -2.76 -6.31
N ASP A 131 2.40 -3.47 -5.20
CA ASP A 131 3.35 -4.59 -5.14
C ASP A 131 2.89 -5.79 -5.99
N GLN A 132 1.57 -6.01 -6.15
CA GLN A 132 1.04 -7.06 -7.00
C GLN A 132 1.36 -6.82 -8.48
N ILE A 133 1.37 -5.56 -8.91
CA ILE A 133 1.79 -5.21 -10.28
C ILE A 133 3.29 -5.51 -10.45
N ASP A 134 4.12 -5.18 -9.46
CA ASP A 134 5.56 -5.45 -9.50
C ASP A 134 5.84 -6.97 -9.61
N GLU A 135 5.11 -7.80 -8.86
CA GLU A 135 5.22 -9.26 -8.93
C GLU A 135 4.78 -9.80 -10.30
N TRP A 136 3.65 -9.31 -10.81
CA TRP A 136 3.18 -9.69 -12.13
C TRP A 136 4.19 -9.34 -13.23
N ILE A 137 4.81 -8.16 -13.16
CA ILE A 137 5.86 -7.75 -14.11
C ILE A 137 7.04 -8.73 -14.08
N LYS A 138 7.49 -9.17 -12.90
CA LYS A 138 8.57 -10.17 -12.78
C LYS A 138 8.20 -11.45 -13.50
N ASP A 139 7.00 -11.97 -13.26
CA ASP A 139 6.53 -13.21 -13.86
C ASP A 139 6.35 -13.08 -15.37
N TYR A 140 5.81 -11.95 -15.82
CA TYR A 140 5.66 -11.65 -17.25
C TYR A 140 7.01 -11.60 -17.97
N VAL A 141 7.99 -10.90 -17.42
CA VAL A 141 9.34 -10.78 -17.99
C VAL A 141 10.04 -12.14 -17.98
N LYS A 142 9.91 -12.91 -16.90
CA LYS A 142 10.44 -14.27 -16.82
C LYS A 142 9.85 -15.17 -17.92
N LYS A 143 8.54 -15.11 -18.11
CA LYS A 143 7.82 -15.95 -19.08
C LYS A 143 8.14 -15.56 -20.53
N ASN A 144 8.08 -14.28 -20.87
CA ASN A 144 8.13 -13.81 -22.24
C ASN A 144 9.55 -13.48 -22.72
N TYR A 145 10.42 -13.00 -21.84
CA TYR A 145 11.80 -12.60 -22.18
C TYR A 145 12.86 -13.58 -21.70
N LYS A 146 12.45 -14.66 -20.97
CA LYS A 146 13.36 -15.64 -20.37
C LYS A 146 14.39 -14.98 -19.45
N LEU A 147 14.01 -13.87 -18.81
CA LEU A 147 14.87 -13.07 -17.96
C LEU A 147 14.32 -13.02 -16.54
N GLU A 148 15.11 -13.44 -15.58
CA GLU A 148 14.79 -13.29 -14.16
C GLU A 148 15.27 -11.93 -13.67
N ILE A 149 14.33 -11.10 -13.19
CA ILE A 149 14.58 -9.74 -12.70
C ILE A 149 14.20 -9.58 -11.23
N GLY A 150 14.85 -8.63 -10.53
CA GLY A 150 14.48 -8.27 -9.16
C GLY A 150 13.32 -7.27 -9.11
N MET A 151 12.72 -7.12 -7.91
CA MET A 151 11.61 -6.19 -7.64
C MET A 151 11.94 -4.74 -8.01
N LYS A 152 13.20 -4.32 -7.85
CA LYS A 152 13.64 -2.97 -8.21
C LYS A 152 13.45 -2.68 -9.70
N ASN A 153 13.76 -3.64 -10.56
CA ASN A 153 13.58 -3.50 -12.01
C ASN A 153 12.12 -3.59 -12.42
N ALA A 154 11.32 -4.44 -11.77
CA ALA A 154 9.88 -4.50 -11.97
C ALA A 154 9.22 -3.16 -11.63
N ARG A 155 9.54 -2.60 -10.44
CA ARG A 155 9.05 -1.29 -10.03
C ARG A 155 9.47 -0.16 -10.96
N ARG A 156 10.67 -0.23 -11.53
CA ARG A 156 11.15 0.75 -12.51
C ARG A 156 10.31 0.73 -13.79
N LEU A 157 9.93 -0.45 -14.29
CA LEU A 157 9.01 -0.58 -15.43
C LEU A 157 7.63 -0.01 -15.11
N LYS A 158 7.09 -0.32 -13.93
CA LYS A 158 5.81 0.24 -13.47
C LYS A 158 5.84 1.77 -13.40
N MET A 159 6.89 2.34 -12.81
CA MET A 159 7.02 3.79 -12.68
C MET A 159 7.18 4.49 -14.03
N ALA A 160 7.88 3.90 -14.98
CA ALA A 160 7.99 4.45 -16.34
C ALA A 160 6.62 4.47 -17.03
N TYR A 161 5.81 3.41 -16.86
CA TYR A 161 4.44 3.41 -17.37
C TYR A 161 3.58 4.52 -16.75
N ALA A 162 3.66 4.71 -15.43
CA ALA A 162 2.89 5.73 -14.71
C ALA A 162 3.31 7.18 -15.07
N GLN A 163 4.52 7.37 -15.60
CA GLN A 163 5.03 8.67 -16.04
C GLN A 163 4.79 8.95 -17.55
N ASP A 164 3.90 8.18 -18.18
CA ASP A 164 3.63 8.24 -19.64
C ASP A 164 4.86 7.97 -20.54
N GLU A 165 5.91 7.36 -20.00
CA GLU A 165 7.06 6.88 -20.78
C GLU A 165 6.75 5.56 -21.50
N THR A 166 5.52 5.42 -22.00
CA THR A 166 4.97 4.16 -22.50
C THR A 166 5.59 3.73 -23.82
N GLU A 167 6.08 4.66 -24.63
CA GLU A 167 6.75 4.38 -25.90
C GLU A 167 8.24 4.04 -25.71
N GLU A 168 8.81 4.29 -24.54
CA GLU A 168 10.22 4.02 -24.27
C GLU A 168 10.46 2.55 -23.93
N GLU A 169 11.45 1.99 -24.61
CA GLU A 169 12.01 0.70 -24.22
C GLU A 169 13.00 0.89 -23.06
N ILE A 170 12.63 0.38 -21.91
CA ILE A 170 13.45 0.44 -20.70
C ILE A 170 14.48 -0.70 -20.71
N SER A 171 15.75 -0.34 -20.64
CA SER A 171 16.83 -1.33 -20.52
C SER A 171 16.83 -1.95 -19.13
N ILE A 172 16.60 -3.25 -19.06
CA ILE A 172 16.49 -4.05 -17.83
C ILE A 172 17.58 -5.12 -17.84
N LYS A 173 18.34 -5.15 -16.74
CA LYS A 173 19.35 -6.18 -16.47
C LYS A 173 18.79 -7.26 -15.56
N GLY A 174 19.04 -8.49 -15.93
CA GLY A 174 18.62 -9.66 -15.15
C GLY A 174 19.50 -10.87 -15.44
N ARG A 175 19.07 -12.02 -15.00
CA ARG A 175 19.71 -13.31 -15.26
C ARG A 175 18.91 -14.05 -16.34
N ASP A 176 19.54 -14.41 -17.43
CA ASP A 176 18.96 -15.29 -18.44
C ASP A 176 18.71 -16.67 -17.83
N ILE A 177 17.47 -17.16 -17.89
CA ILE A 177 17.10 -18.42 -17.23
C ILE A 177 17.60 -19.67 -17.97
N VAL A 178 18.03 -19.54 -19.24
CA VAL A 178 18.54 -20.65 -20.04
C VAL A 178 20.06 -20.80 -19.84
N SER A 179 20.79 -19.71 -19.96
CA SER A 179 22.26 -19.72 -19.85
C SER A 179 22.76 -19.51 -18.40
N GLY A 180 21.92 -18.97 -17.52
CA GLY A 180 22.30 -18.57 -16.15
C GLY A 180 23.16 -17.30 -16.09
N LEU A 181 23.49 -16.69 -17.23
CA LEU A 181 24.37 -15.53 -17.32
C LEU A 181 23.62 -14.19 -17.22
N PRO A 182 24.31 -13.12 -16.78
CA PRO A 182 23.73 -11.78 -16.84
C PRO A 182 23.37 -11.42 -18.28
N LYS A 183 22.18 -10.84 -18.46
CA LYS A 183 21.66 -10.39 -19.75
C LYS A 183 20.94 -9.07 -19.58
N GLU A 184 21.02 -8.26 -20.60
CA GLU A 184 20.28 -7.00 -20.70
C GLU A 184 19.27 -7.10 -21.83
N VAL A 185 18.02 -6.68 -21.57
CA VAL A 185 16.93 -6.71 -22.56
C VAL A 185 16.20 -5.38 -22.46
N LYS A 186 15.80 -4.86 -23.59
CA LYS A 186 14.91 -3.71 -23.67
C LYS A 186 13.46 -4.18 -23.62
N ILE A 187 12.68 -3.59 -22.74
CA ILE A 187 11.30 -3.98 -22.47
C ILE A 187 10.44 -2.71 -22.52
N PRO A 188 9.37 -2.67 -23.33
CA PRO A 188 8.48 -1.52 -23.35
C PRO A 188 7.68 -1.43 -22.07
N ALA A 189 7.54 -0.21 -21.52
CA ALA A 189 6.76 0.02 -20.30
C ALA A 189 5.28 -0.31 -20.49
N MET A 190 4.78 -0.28 -21.73
CA MET A 190 3.40 -0.63 -22.11
C MET A 190 2.96 -2.03 -21.64
N ILE A 191 3.87 -2.95 -21.34
CA ILE A 191 3.49 -4.28 -20.82
C ILE A 191 2.68 -4.20 -19.53
N VAL A 192 2.83 -3.09 -18.78
CA VAL A 192 2.15 -2.87 -17.50
C VAL A 192 0.65 -2.59 -17.70
N GLU A 193 0.25 -2.07 -18.86
CA GLU A 193 -1.09 -1.56 -19.13
C GLU A 193 -2.19 -2.58 -18.87
N GLU A 194 -2.04 -3.80 -19.38
CA GLU A 194 -3.05 -4.85 -19.22
C GLU A 194 -3.33 -5.13 -17.75
N LYS A 195 -2.26 -5.33 -16.96
CA LYS A 195 -2.40 -5.62 -15.53
C LYS A 195 -2.93 -4.44 -14.73
N ALA A 196 -2.49 -3.23 -15.03
CA ALA A 196 -2.99 -2.02 -14.40
C ALA A 196 -4.49 -1.84 -14.66
N ARG A 197 -4.94 -2.00 -15.92
CA ARG A 197 -6.36 -1.93 -16.28
C ARG A 197 -7.20 -2.97 -15.57
N ASP A 198 -6.73 -4.21 -15.47
CA ASP A 198 -7.46 -5.28 -14.78
C ASP A 198 -7.60 -4.98 -13.29
N GLN A 199 -6.54 -4.47 -12.65
CA GLN A 199 -6.60 -4.08 -11.24
C GLN A 199 -7.55 -2.89 -11.01
N ILE A 200 -7.53 -1.89 -11.89
CA ILE A 200 -8.46 -0.75 -11.82
C ILE A 200 -9.91 -1.23 -11.99
N ARG A 201 -10.20 -2.12 -12.93
CA ARG A 201 -11.55 -2.69 -13.10
C ARG A 201 -12.04 -3.38 -11.84
N GLU A 202 -11.17 -4.17 -11.20
CA GLU A 202 -11.52 -4.84 -9.94
C GLU A 202 -11.81 -3.84 -8.83
N ILE A 203 -10.98 -2.80 -8.67
CA ILE A 203 -11.21 -1.72 -7.70
C ILE A 203 -12.55 -1.03 -7.97
N CYS A 204 -12.86 -0.71 -9.23
CA CYS A 204 -14.15 -0.10 -9.61
C CYS A 204 -15.35 -1.01 -9.29
N MET A 205 -15.23 -2.33 -9.52
CA MET A 205 -16.29 -3.27 -9.15
C MET A 205 -16.52 -3.30 -7.63
N GLN A 206 -15.44 -3.27 -6.85
CA GLN A 206 -15.54 -3.26 -5.39
C GLN A 206 -16.08 -1.92 -4.87
N ALA A 207 -15.69 -0.80 -5.48
CA ALA A 207 -16.25 0.52 -5.14
C ALA A 207 -17.76 0.57 -5.42
N LYS A 208 -18.18 0.03 -6.57
CA LYS A 208 -19.62 -0.10 -6.89
C LYS A 208 -20.36 -0.95 -5.85
N ALA A 209 -19.78 -2.07 -5.44
CA ALA A 209 -20.39 -2.94 -4.43
C ALA A 209 -20.50 -2.26 -3.04
N VAL A 210 -19.60 -1.33 -2.70
CA VAL A 210 -19.71 -0.49 -1.51
C VAL A 210 -20.87 0.51 -1.67
N LEU A 211 -21.01 1.15 -2.84
CA LEU A 211 -22.12 2.07 -3.11
C LEU A 211 -23.50 1.41 -3.07
N GLU A 212 -23.58 0.11 -3.40
CA GLU A 212 -24.85 -0.63 -3.40
C GLU A 212 -25.37 -0.94 -1.98
N VAL A 213 -24.53 -0.88 -0.95
CA VAL A 213 -24.90 -1.20 0.43
C VAL A 213 -25.06 0.03 1.33
N VAL A 214 -24.56 1.19 0.96
CA VAL A 214 -24.76 2.44 1.71
C VAL A 214 -26.18 2.99 1.49
N THR A 215 -26.62 3.88 2.39
CA THR A 215 -27.95 4.52 2.24
C THR A 215 -28.03 5.39 0.98
N PRO A 216 -29.24 5.55 0.39
CA PRO A 216 -29.42 6.38 -0.80
C PRO A 216 -28.95 7.83 -0.62
N GLU A 217 -29.08 8.38 0.59
CA GLU A 217 -28.65 9.74 0.93
C GLU A 217 -27.13 9.87 0.80
N LEU A 218 -26.38 8.93 1.41
CA LEU A 218 -24.91 8.92 1.33
C LEU A 218 -24.43 8.64 -0.11
N ALA A 219 -25.12 7.76 -0.83
CA ALA A 219 -24.81 7.52 -2.24
C ALA A 219 -25.02 8.78 -3.09
N THR A 220 -26.05 9.56 -2.80
CA THR A 220 -26.31 10.84 -3.48
C THR A 220 -25.23 11.86 -3.17
N ASP A 221 -24.78 11.95 -1.92
CA ASP A 221 -23.67 12.81 -1.54
C ASP A 221 -22.40 12.47 -2.32
N ILE A 222 -22.06 11.17 -2.40
CA ILE A 222 -20.88 10.70 -3.13
C ILE A 222 -20.97 11.02 -4.64
N VAL A 223 -22.14 10.94 -5.24
CA VAL A 223 -22.34 11.34 -6.65
C VAL A 223 -22.06 12.83 -6.85
N ASN A 224 -22.44 13.68 -5.90
CA ASN A 224 -22.24 15.12 -5.96
C ASN A 224 -20.79 15.54 -5.67
N GLU A 225 -20.17 14.96 -4.64
CA GLU A 225 -18.82 15.29 -4.17
C GLU A 225 -17.73 14.57 -4.98
N GLY A 226 -18.06 13.42 -5.59
CA GLY A 226 -17.12 12.55 -6.28
C GLY A 226 -16.45 11.53 -5.38
N ILE A 227 -15.50 10.81 -5.96
CA ILE A 227 -14.69 9.79 -5.27
C ILE A 227 -13.26 10.31 -5.16
N TYR A 228 -12.75 10.34 -3.94
CA TYR A 228 -11.38 10.73 -3.68
C TYR A 228 -10.46 9.52 -3.83
N VAL A 229 -9.37 9.67 -4.56
CA VAL A 229 -8.37 8.62 -4.74
C VAL A 229 -7.04 9.06 -4.13
N SER A 230 -6.44 8.22 -3.32
CA SER A 230 -5.21 8.45 -2.57
C SER A 230 -4.30 7.22 -2.62
N GLY A 231 -3.10 7.37 -2.10
CA GLY A 231 -2.12 6.29 -1.98
C GLY A 231 -1.02 6.33 -3.03
N GLY A 232 0.10 5.66 -2.73
CA GLY A 232 1.30 5.72 -3.58
C GLY A 232 1.21 4.93 -4.89
N ALA A 233 0.12 4.22 -5.14
CA ALA A 233 -0.11 3.45 -6.36
C ALA A 233 -1.30 3.96 -7.20
N CYS A 234 -1.80 5.16 -6.91
CA CYS A 234 -2.90 5.79 -7.65
C CYS A 234 -2.41 6.68 -8.82
N GLY A 235 -1.11 6.96 -8.91
CA GLY A 235 -0.49 7.78 -9.96
C GLY A 235 0.17 6.96 -11.05
#